data_b9865789ee58c437a030cfc8e0755985
#
_entry.id   b9865789ee58c437a030cfc8e0755985
#
_cell.length_a   1.000
_cell.length_b   1.000
_cell.length_c   1.000
_cell.angle_alpha   90.00
_cell.angle_beta   90.00
_cell.angle_gamma   90.00
#
_symmetry.space_group_name_H-M   'P 1'
#
loop_
_entity.id
_entity.type
_entity.pdbx_description
1 polymer ?
#
loop_
_entity_poly.entity_id
_entity_poly.type
_entity_poly.pdbx_seq_one_letter_code
_entity_poly.pdbx_strand_id
1 'polypeptide(L)'
;MTIKAIRTGTPASLDTLTPAELPDPGEPGPGEIRVRLAASSLNYHDFAVVSGFIAVEPGRIPMSDGAGTVEAVGAGVTAFKPGDLALSLFFPQWVDGPAPPAALRCVPGDSADGYARECVVAPASWFTRAPAGYSAAEAATLTCAGLTAWRALFVDGEVKPGSTVLVQGSGGVSVFALQFAKAAGARVIATSSSDAKLERLRALGADETINYKQTEKWGAKALERTGGAGVDCVVEIGGAGTLDQSMHACRVGGHVALLGVLAGVAGPVQTALLFSKNLRVQGLTVGSRAHQLAMIAGIEANGIKPVISDRFPLEQLAESFRHQAANKHFGKIVVDI
;
A
#
# COMPACT_ATOMS: atom_id res chain seq x y z
N MET A 1 29.65 -16.53 3.69
CA MET A 1 28.39 -16.85 2.99
C MET A 1 27.95 -15.61 2.25
N THR A 2 27.25 -15.77 1.14
CA THR A 2 26.62 -14.68 0.39
C THR A 2 25.11 -14.82 0.43
N ILE A 3 24.40 -13.73 0.17
CA ILE A 3 22.94 -13.66 0.00
C ILE A 3 22.63 -13.10 -1.39
N LYS A 4 21.52 -13.54 -1.97
CA LYS A 4 21.02 -12.99 -3.24
C LYS A 4 20.26 -11.68 -2.99
N ALA A 5 20.38 -10.77 -3.95
CA ALA A 5 19.63 -9.52 -4.01
C ALA A 5 19.40 -9.09 -5.46
N ILE A 6 18.50 -8.12 -5.65
CA ILE A 6 18.37 -7.38 -6.91
C ILE A 6 18.83 -5.94 -6.67
N ARG A 7 19.54 -5.36 -7.62
CA ARG A 7 20.00 -3.97 -7.59
C ARG A 7 19.48 -3.18 -8.78
N THR A 8 19.24 -1.90 -8.55
CA THR A 8 18.96 -0.95 -9.62
C THR A 8 20.22 -0.64 -10.41
N GLY A 9 20.10 -0.48 -11.72
CA GLY A 9 21.20 -0.04 -12.59
C GLY A 9 21.30 1.49 -12.70
N THR A 10 22.17 1.94 -13.61
CA THR A 10 22.37 3.37 -13.94
C THR A 10 22.31 3.54 -15.45
N PRO A 11 21.31 4.29 -16.00
CA PRO A 11 20.13 4.82 -15.31
C PRO A 11 19.21 3.71 -14.80
N ALA A 12 18.42 4.01 -13.78
CA ALA A 12 17.44 3.06 -13.27
C ALA A 12 16.33 2.82 -14.32
N SER A 13 16.10 1.56 -14.64
CA SER A 13 15.02 1.09 -15.52
C SER A 13 14.73 -0.37 -15.24
N LEU A 14 13.59 -0.88 -15.70
CA LEU A 14 13.27 -2.30 -15.56
C LEU A 14 14.29 -3.22 -16.26
N ASP A 15 14.94 -2.74 -17.31
CA ASP A 15 15.94 -3.51 -18.08
C ASP A 15 17.32 -3.47 -17.44
N THR A 16 17.55 -2.59 -16.47
CA THR A 16 18.83 -2.46 -15.75
C THR A 16 18.76 -3.01 -14.32
N LEU A 17 17.67 -3.66 -13.93
CA LEU A 17 17.62 -4.45 -12.70
C LEU A 17 18.53 -5.67 -12.85
N THR A 18 19.48 -5.83 -11.92
CA THR A 18 20.47 -6.91 -12.00
C THR A 18 20.50 -7.74 -10.72
N PRO A 19 20.58 -9.07 -10.85
CA PRO A 19 20.91 -9.94 -9.72
C PRO A 19 22.29 -9.60 -9.16
N ALA A 20 22.44 -9.68 -7.86
CA ALA A 20 23.69 -9.46 -7.15
C ALA A 20 23.86 -10.48 -6.02
N GLU A 21 25.10 -10.89 -5.78
CA GLU A 21 25.49 -11.59 -4.57
C GLU A 21 26.11 -10.59 -3.60
N LEU A 22 25.62 -10.54 -2.38
CA LEU A 22 26.08 -9.65 -1.33
C LEU A 22 26.71 -10.45 -0.20
N PRO A 23 27.66 -9.88 0.55
CA PRO A 23 28.09 -10.49 1.81
C PRO A 23 26.87 -10.70 2.73
N ASP A 24 26.87 -11.82 3.44
CA ASP A 24 25.89 -12.05 4.51
C ASP A 24 25.97 -10.89 5.53
N PRO A 25 24.86 -10.27 5.95
CA PRO A 25 24.87 -9.13 6.87
C PRO A 25 25.39 -9.46 8.28
N GLY A 26 25.60 -10.74 8.61
CA GLY A 26 26.11 -11.19 9.89
C GLY A 26 25.10 -11.21 11.03
N GLU A 27 25.61 -11.23 12.26
CA GLU A 27 24.79 -11.24 13.48
C GLU A 27 24.26 -9.83 13.80
N PRO A 28 23.05 -9.72 14.39
CA PRO A 28 22.49 -8.44 14.76
C PRO A 28 23.21 -7.82 15.97
N GLY A 29 23.51 -6.52 15.88
CA GLY A 29 24.00 -5.71 16.98
C GLY A 29 22.92 -5.39 18.02
N PRO A 30 23.26 -4.64 19.10
CA PRO A 30 22.30 -4.23 20.11
C PRO A 30 21.12 -3.44 19.48
N GLY A 31 19.89 -3.83 19.81
CA GLY A 31 18.67 -3.21 19.28
C GLY A 31 18.26 -3.65 17.85
N GLU A 32 19.04 -4.51 17.20
CA GLU A 32 18.78 -4.99 15.84
C GLU A 32 18.19 -6.40 15.84
N ILE A 33 17.56 -6.75 14.71
CA ILE A 33 17.13 -8.12 14.40
C ILE A 33 17.70 -8.54 13.05
N ARG A 34 17.97 -9.84 12.91
CA ARG A 34 18.27 -10.49 11.65
C ARG A 34 16.99 -11.14 11.14
N VAL A 35 16.56 -10.76 9.93
CA VAL A 35 15.34 -11.29 9.30
C VAL A 35 15.73 -11.99 8.00
N ARG A 36 15.38 -13.28 7.89
CA ARG A 36 15.36 -14.03 6.65
C ARG A 36 14.09 -13.65 5.92
N LEU A 37 14.23 -12.84 4.88
CA LEU A 37 13.10 -12.43 4.06
C LEU A 37 12.56 -13.61 3.25
N ALA A 38 11.27 -13.69 3.11
CA ALA A 38 10.60 -14.75 2.35
C ALA A 38 9.62 -14.16 1.31
N ALA A 39 9.23 -12.89 1.48
CA ALA A 39 8.39 -12.22 0.50
C ALA A 39 8.53 -10.70 0.54
N SER A 40 8.32 -10.10 -0.62
CA SER A 40 8.06 -8.68 -0.83
C SER A 40 6.77 -8.50 -1.62
N SER A 41 6.25 -7.28 -1.76
CA SER A 41 5.08 -7.03 -2.58
C SER A 41 5.17 -5.70 -3.33
N LEU A 42 4.65 -5.65 -4.56
CA LEU A 42 4.80 -4.51 -5.45
C LEU A 42 3.88 -3.36 -5.06
N ASN A 43 4.41 -2.13 -5.10
CA ASN A 43 3.67 -0.89 -4.98
C ASN A 43 4.01 0.06 -6.14
N TYR A 44 3.17 1.07 -6.38
CA TYR A 44 3.46 2.08 -7.40
C TYR A 44 4.73 2.90 -7.06
N HIS A 45 5.02 3.10 -5.77
CA HIS A 45 6.25 3.72 -5.31
C HIS A 45 7.48 2.94 -5.78
N ASP A 46 7.49 1.62 -5.57
CA ASP A 46 8.60 0.76 -5.99
C ASP A 46 8.76 0.77 -7.52
N PHE A 47 7.63 0.76 -8.26
CA PHE A 47 7.66 0.92 -9.73
C PHE A 47 8.29 2.27 -10.12
N ALA A 48 7.95 3.36 -9.45
CA ALA A 48 8.53 4.68 -9.73
C ALA A 48 10.05 4.70 -9.48
N VAL A 49 10.53 4.00 -8.45
CA VAL A 49 11.96 3.83 -8.16
C VAL A 49 12.64 3.03 -9.29
N VAL A 50 12.18 1.84 -9.57
CA VAL A 50 12.86 0.96 -10.54
C VAL A 50 12.73 1.44 -11.99
N SER A 51 11.78 2.32 -12.28
CA SER A 51 11.61 2.97 -13.58
C SER A 51 12.36 4.31 -13.70
N GLY A 52 13.05 4.75 -12.64
CA GLY A 52 13.81 6.00 -12.63
C GLY A 52 12.98 7.28 -12.49
N PHE A 53 11.69 7.19 -12.20
CA PHE A 53 10.86 8.37 -11.88
C PHE A 53 11.23 8.97 -10.51
N ILE A 54 11.63 8.13 -9.57
CA ILE A 54 12.25 8.54 -8.30
C ILE A 54 13.73 8.21 -8.41
N ALA A 55 14.56 9.24 -8.32
CA ALA A 55 16.01 9.10 -8.37
C ALA A 55 16.52 8.45 -7.09
N VAL A 56 17.36 7.41 -7.24
CA VAL A 56 18.01 6.70 -6.14
C VAL A 56 19.50 6.55 -6.42
N GLU A 57 20.27 6.28 -5.38
CA GLU A 57 21.69 5.98 -5.51
C GLU A 57 21.91 4.74 -6.38
N PRO A 58 22.92 4.73 -7.25
CA PRO A 58 23.26 3.58 -8.08
C PRO A 58 23.46 2.31 -7.26
N GLY A 59 22.90 1.20 -7.71
CA GLY A 59 23.01 -0.08 -7.01
C GLY A 59 22.11 -0.22 -5.78
N ARG A 60 21.12 0.66 -5.61
CA ARG A 60 20.10 0.55 -4.56
C ARG A 60 19.40 -0.80 -4.65
N ILE A 61 19.18 -1.45 -3.51
CA ILE A 61 18.29 -2.62 -3.41
C ILE A 61 16.86 -2.09 -3.33
N PRO A 62 15.98 -2.37 -4.33
CA PRO A 62 14.63 -1.83 -4.34
C PRO A 62 13.69 -2.58 -3.37
N MET A 63 12.41 -2.25 -3.40
CA MET A 63 11.27 -2.80 -2.68
C MET A 63 11.14 -2.28 -1.25
N SER A 64 10.01 -1.62 -1.00
CA SER A 64 9.65 -1.04 0.29
C SER A 64 8.96 -2.02 1.25
N ASP A 65 8.29 -3.02 0.70
CA ASP A 65 7.60 -4.06 1.46
C ASP A 65 8.55 -5.24 1.71
N GLY A 66 8.56 -5.76 2.93
CA GLY A 66 9.34 -6.95 3.28
C GLY A 66 8.72 -7.72 4.44
N ALA A 67 8.65 -9.04 4.32
CA ALA A 67 8.24 -9.91 5.41
C ALA A 67 9.09 -11.19 5.43
N GLY A 68 9.38 -11.67 6.63
CA GLY A 68 10.21 -12.84 6.80
C GLY A 68 10.36 -13.26 8.26
N THR A 69 11.10 -14.32 8.47
CA THR A 69 11.31 -14.91 9.79
C THR A 69 12.50 -14.26 10.50
N VAL A 70 12.32 -13.87 11.75
CA VAL A 70 13.41 -13.44 12.62
C VAL A 70 14.31 -14.65 12.91
N GLU A 71 15.58 -14.60 12.48
CA GLU A 71 16.56 -15.65 12.75
C GLU A 71 17.31 -15.43 14.07
N ALA A 72 17.63 -14.14 14.37
CA ALA A 72 18.35 -13.75 15.56
C ALA A 72 17.94 -12.36 16.04
N VAL A 73 18.15 -12.10 17.32
CA VAL A 73 17.87 -10.80 17.95
C VAL A 73 19.10 -10.33 18.72
N GLY A 74 19.44 -9.05 18.58
CA GLY A 74 20.52 -8.41 19.31
C GLY A 74 20.15 -8.08 20.77
N ALA A 75 21.15 -7.70 21.53
CA ALA A 75 20.97 -7.32 22.94
C ALA A 75 19.93 -6.19 23.09
N GLY A 76 19.06 -6.29 24.09
CA GLY A 76 18.02 -5.30 24.39
C GLY A 76 16.75 -5.41 23.54
N VAL A 77 16.68 -6.29 22.55
CA VAL A 77 15.46 -6.52 21.79
C VAL A 77 14.50 -7.41 22.58
N THR A 78 13.31 -6.89 22.90
CA THR A 78 12.24 -7.62 23.62
C THR A 78 10.97 -7.80 22.77
N ALA A 79 10.86 -7.05 21.67
CA ALA A 79 9.68 -7.06 20.81
C ALA A 79 9.60 -8.31 19.91
N PHE A 80 10.73 -8.98 19.69
CA PHE A 80 10.88 -10.15 18.80
C PHE A 80 11.68 -11.25 19.48
N LYS A 81 11.47 -12.47 18.98
CA LYS A 81 12.29 -13.66 19.24
C LYS A 81 12.50 -14.43 17.94
N PRO A 82 13.54 -15.28 17.87
CA PRO A 82 13.70 -16.19 16.72
C PRO A 82 12.43 -17.01 16.47
N GLY A 83 12.06 -17.11 15.18
CA GLY A 83 10.84 -17.76 14.70
C GLY A 83 9.64 -16.82 14.56
N ASP A 84 9.66 -15.59 15.07
CA ASP A 84 8.58 -14.61 14.84
C ASP A 84 8.56 -14.18 13.37
N LEU A 85 7.36 -13.99 12.80
CA LEU A 85 7.19 -13.41 11.48
C LEU A 85 7.23 -11.87 11.60
N ALA A 86 8.25 -11.26 11.01
CA ALA A 86 8.44 -9.82 10.98
C ALA A 86 7.86 -9.21 9.70
N LEU A 87 7.25 -8.04 9.83
CA LEU A 87 6.68 -7.21 8.78
C LEU A 87 7.34 -5.84 8.81
N SER A 88 7.89 -5.38 7.68
CA SER A 88 8.56 -4.09 7.57
C SER A 88 7.62 -2.89 7.79
N LEU A 89 8.20 -1.74 8.12
CA LEU A 89 7.54 -0.44 8.08
C LEU A 89 7.96 0.31 6.80
N PHE A 90 7.00 1.00 6.17
CA PHE A 90 7.28 1.86 5.01
C PHE A 90 8.09 3.10 5.44
N PHE A 91 7.73 3.72 6.57
CA PHE A 91 8.45 4.82 7.21
C PHE A 91 8.99 4.37 8.58
N PRO A 92 10.17 3.73 8.64
CA PRO A 92 10.68 3.15 9.89
C PRO A 92 10.88 4.15 11.03
N GLN A 93 11.07 5.43 10.70
CA GLN A 93 11.30 6.50 11.66
C GLN A 93 10.02 7.25 12.08
N TRP A 94 8.87 6.92 11.49
CA TRP A 94 7.58 7.50 11.91
C TRP A 94 6.88 6.60 12.91
N VAL A 95 7.11 6.88 14.20
CA VAL A 95 6.58 6.04 15.29
C VAL A 95 5.09 6.28 15.49
N ASP A 96 4.67 7.55 15.71
CA ASP A 96 3.29 7.94 16.00
C ASP A 96 3.07 9.44 15.76
N GLY A 97 1.81 9.90 15.84
CA GLY A 97 1.41 11.30 15.72
C GLY A 97 1.71 11.92 14.34
N PRO A 98 1.83 13.25 14.25
CA PRO A 98 2.20 13.94 13.02
C PRO A 98 3.57 13.50 12.51
N ALA A 99 3.67 13.24 11.19
CA ALA A 99 4.93 12.78 10.60
C ALA A 99 6.03 13.84 10.70
N PRO A 100 7.15 13.58 11.39
CA PRO A 100 8.30 14.49 11.33
C PRO A 100 8.86 14.48 9.90
N PRO A 101 9.26 15.64 9.33
CA PRO A 101 9.79 15.69 7.96
C PRO A 101 10.97 14.74 7.70
N ALA A 102 11.82 14.52 8.71
CA ALA A 102 12.95 13.59 8.62
C ALA A 102 12.49 12.13 8.51
N ALA A 103 11.38 11.76 9.17
CA ALA A 103 10.87 10.40 9.14
C ALA A 103 10.38 9.98 7.74
N LEU A 104 9.87 10.92 6.95
CA LEU A 104 9.41 10.68 5.58
C LEU A 104 10.56 10.53 4.58
N ARG A 105 11.79 10.77 4.99
CA ARG A 105 12.99 10.65 4.15
C ARG A 105 13.72 9.33 4.29
N CYS A 106 13.29 8.45 5.18
CA CYS A 106 13.86 7.12 5.34
C CYS A 106 12.85 6.09 4.83
N VAL A 107 13.01 5.69 3.58
CA VAL A 107 12.13 4.71 2.91
C VAL A 107 12.98 3.57 2.38
N PRO A 108 12.79 2.33 2.86
CA PRO A 108 13.45 1.16 2.28
C PRO A 108 13.09 1.00 0.80
N GLY A 109 14.10 0.74 -0.02
CA GLY A 109 13.98 0.64 -1.48
C GLY A 109 14.18 1.96 -2.23
N ASP A 110 14.20 3.09 -1.52
CA ASP A 110 14.39 4.43 -2.07
C ASP A 110 15.66 5.07 -1.44
N SER A 111 15.53 5.72 -0.30
CA SER A 111 16.63 6.41 0.40
C SER A 111 17.49 5.49 1.27
N ALA A 112 17.02 4.27 1.53
CA ALA A 112 17.77 3.18 2.17
C ALA A 112 17.60 1.90 1.35
N ASP A 113 18.49 0.92 1.53
CA ASP A 113 18.35 -0.38 0.88
C ASP A 113 17.07 -1.09 1.31
N GLY A 114 16.33 -1.55 0.30
CA GLY A 114 15.04 -2.22 0.45
C GLY A 114 15.14 -3.72 0.67
N TYR A 115 14.06 -4.40 0.36
CA TYR A 115 13.84 -5.79 0.72
C TYR A 115 13.88 -6.77 -0.46
N ALA A 116 14.34 -6.36 -1.65
CA ALA A 116 14.61 -7.29 -2.75
C ALA A 116 15.92 -8.06 -2.51
N ARG A 117 16.02 -8.78 -1.37
CA ARG A 117 17.17 -9.56 -0.91
C ARG A 117 16.77 -10.65 0.08
N GLU A 118 17.59 -11.69 0.23
CA GLU A 118 17.28 -12.84 1.09
C GLU A 118 17.36 -12.55 2.59
N CYS A 119 18.20 -11.61 3.02
CA CYS A 119 18.41 -11.36 4.45
C CYS A 119 18.71 -9.90 4.74
N VAL A 120 18.29 -9.43 5.90
CA VAL A 120 18.59 -8.10 6.41
C VAL A 120 18.89 -8.15 7.90
N VAL A 121 19.87 -7.35 8.34
CA VAL A 121 20.06 -6.94 9.74
C VAL A 121 19.69 -5.47 9.81
N ALA A 122 18.75 -5.12 10.68
CA ALA A 122 18.25 -3.76 10.82
C ALA A 122 17.66 -3.54 12.22
N PRO A 123 17.46 -2.26 12.65
CA PRO A 123 16.82 -1.96 13.93
C PRO A 123 15.47 -2.67 14.07
N ALA A 124 15.22 -3.30 15.21
CA ALA A 124 13.95 -3.98 15.50
C ALA A 124 12.75 -3.03 15.37
N SER A 125 12.96 -1.73 15.59
CA SER A 125 11.94 -0.69 15.41
C SER A 125 11.47 -0.50 13.97
N TRP A 126 12.20 -1.01 12.97
CA TRP A 126 11.81 -0.96 11.55
C TRP A 126 10.78 -2.03 11.18
N PHE A 127 10.40 -2.86 12.13
CA PHE A 127 9.47 -3.97 11.93
C PHE A 127 8.37 -3.99 13.00
N THR A 128 7.25 -4.60 12.65
CA THR A 128 6.22 -5.08 13.58
C THR A 128 6.11 -6.60 13.42
N ARG A 129 5.47 -7.26 14.38
CA ARG A 129 5.02 -8.63 14.13
C ARG A 129 3.91 -8.62 13.09
N ALA A 130 3.89 -9.61 12.23
CA ALA A 130 2.79 -9.83 11.30
C ALA A 130 1.52 -10.31 12.05
N PRO A 131 0.32 -10.14 11.45
CA PRO A 131 -0.90 -10.71 12.01
C PRO A 131 -0.79 -12.22 12.21
N ALA A 132 -1.40 -12.72 13.27
CA ALA A 132 -1.41 -14.14 13.58
C ALA A 132 -1.99 -14.97 12.41
N GLY A 133 -1.34 -16.08 12.09
CA GLY A 133 -1.77 -16.97 11.02
C GLY A 133 -1.58 -16.42 9.58
N TYR A 134 -0.78 -15.36 9.42
CA TYR A 134 -0.36 -14.90 8.10
C TYR A 134 0.91 -15.64 7.64
N SER A 135 0.98 -15.92 6.34
CA SER A 135 2.24 -16.23 5.65
C SER A 135 3.05 -14.96 5.40
N ALA A 136 4.35 -15.09 5.09
CA ALA A 136 5.19 -13.95 4.71
C ALA A 136 4.64 -13.22 3.46
N ALA A 137 4.13 -13.98 2.48
CA ALA A 137 3.49 -13.42 1.29
C ALA A 137 2.27 -12.55 1.62
N GLU A 138 1.41 -13.00 2.53
CA GLU A 138 0.27 -12.22 3.01
C GLU A 138 0.74 -10.99 3.80
N ALA A 139 1.68 -11.16 4.71
CA ALA A 139 2.21 -10.08 5.55
C ALA A 139 2.85 -8.96 4.72
N ALA A 140 3.69 -9.29 3.74
CA ALA A 140 4.36 -8.30 2.89
C ALA A 140 3.38 -7.33 2.21
N THR A 141 2.14 -7.73 1.93
CA THR A 141 1.14 -6.88 1.28
C THR A 141 0.63 -5.72 2.14
N LEU A 142 0.93 -5.74 3.44
CA LEU A 142 0.36 -4.80 4.42
C LEU A 142 1.15 -3.51 4.55
N THR A 143 2.48 -3.55 4.41
CA THR A 143 3.41 -2.44 4.70
C THR A 143 3.04 -1.13 4.00
N CYS A 144 2.76 -1.17 2.71
CA CYS A 144 2.35 0.00 1.94
C CYS A 144 0.83 0.00 1.71
N ALA A 145 0.31 -0.96 0.95
CA ALA A 145 -1.06 -0.92 0.46
C ALA A 145 -2.11 -1.08 1.57
N GLY A 146 -1.92 -2.07 2.47
CA GLY A 146 -2.82 -2.27 3.60
C GLY A 146 -2.84 -1.07 4.54
N LEU A 147 -1.66 -0.58 4.92
CA LEU A 147 -1.52 0.55 5.83
C LEU A 147 -2.08 1.86 5.25
N THR A 148 -1.86 2.10 3.95
CA THR A 148 -2.45 3.26 3.25
C THR A 148 -3.98 3.20 3.28
N ALA A 149 -4.58 2.05 2.99
CA ALA A 149 -6.02 1.87 3.03
C ALA A 149 -6.59 2.06 4.45
N TRP A 150 -5.90 1.51 5.46
CA TRP A 150 -6.28 1.67 6.87
C TRP A 150 -6.31 3.13 7.27
N ARG A 151 -5.22 3.87 6.98
CA ARG A 151 -5.11 5.28 7.31
C ARG A 151 -6.17 6.11 6.60
N ALA A 152 -6.35 5.90 5.30
CA ALA A 152 -7.34 6.61 4.50
C ALA A 152 -8.77 6.50 5.07
N LEU A 153 -9.13 5.32 5.59
CA LEU A 153 -10.46 5.06 6.10
C LEU A 153 -10.65 5.49 7.56
N PHE A 154 -9.74 5.07 8.44
CA PHE A 154 -9.99 5.14 9.89
C PHE A 154 -9.25 6.26 10.59
N VAL A 155 -8.08 6.66 10.11
CA VAL A 155 -7.32 7.75 10.73
C VAL A 155 -7.76 9.11 10.17
N ASP A 156 -7.75 9.24 8.84
CA ASP A 156 -8.05 10.52 8.18
C ASP A 156 -9.53 10.60 7.75
N GLY A 157 -10.15 9.47 7.34
CA GLY A 157 -11.52 9.40 6.82
C GLY A 157 -12.61 9.23 7.87
N GLU A 158 -12.25 8.84 9.09
CA GLU A 158 -13.19 8.63 10.22
C GLU A 158 -14.40 7.72 9.88
N VAL A 159 -14.14 6.71 9.02
CA VAL A 159 -15.17 5.75 8.58
C VAL A 159 -15.66 4.91 9.77
N LYS A 160 -16.96 4.76 9.86
CA LYS A 160 -17.67 4.04 10.94
C LYS A 160 -18.84 3.24 10.38
N PRO A 161 -19.48 2.38 11.17
CA PRO A 161 -20.67 1.66 10.74
C PRO A 161 -21.73 2.61 10.17
N GLY A 162 -22.28 2.26 8.98
CA GLY A 162 -23.24 3.07 8.24
C GLY A 162 -22.64 4.12 7.31
N SER A 163 -21.33 4.39 7.37
CA SER A 163 -20.66 5.24 6.38
C SER A 163 -20.77 4.65 4.98
N THR A 164 -20.73 5.50 3.95
CA THR A 164 -20.60 5.09 2.55
C THR A 164 -19.23 5.47 2.03
N VAL A 165 -18.49 4.49 1.52
CA VAL A 165 -17.11 4.67 1.00
C VAL A 165 -17.10 4.42 -0.51
N LEU A 166 -16.38 5.26 -1.26
CA LEU A 166 -16.07 5.00 -2.66
C LEU A 166 -14.61 4.59 -2.79
N VAL A 167 -14.36 3.45 -3.45
CA VAL A 167 -13.02 2.97 -3.78
C VAL A 167 -12.81 2.96 -5.29
N GLN A 168 -11.65 3.45 -5.74
CA GLN A 168 -11.31 3.52 -7.17
C GLN A 168 -10.40 2.37 -7.58
N GLY A 169 -10.77 1.67 -8.64
CA GLY A 169 -9.98 0.58 -9.20
C GLY A 169 -10.00 -0.70 -8.36
N SER A 170 -9.09 -1.60 -8.70
CA SER A 170 -9.00 -2.95 -8.14
C SER A 170 -7.56 -3.36 -7.78
N GLY A 171 -6.70 -2.37 -7.55
CA GLY A 171 -5.34 -2.57 -7.07
C GLY A 171 -5.30 -2.81 -5.56
N GLY A 172 -4.09 -2.97 -5.02
CA GLY A 172 -3.88 -3.35 -3.63
C GLY A 172 -4.58 -2.47 -2.61
N VAL A 173 -4.38 -1.14 -2.68
CA VAL A 173 -5.01 -0.20 -1.75
C VAL A 173 -6.54 -0.28 -1.81
N SER A 174 -7.09 -0.31 -3.02
CA SER A 174 -8.54 -0.29 -3.23
C SER A 174 -9.23 -1.57 -2.73
N VAL A 175 -8.59 -2.72 -2.93
CA VAL A 175 -9.10 -4.01 -2.43
C VAL A 175 -9.02 -4.07 -0.91
N PHE A 176 -7.92 -3.64 -0.29
CA PHE A 176 -7.85 -3.51 1.16
C PHE A 176 -8.88 -2.52 1.71
N ALA A 177 -9.04 -1.36 1.07
CA ALA A 177 -10.03 -0.37 1.49
C ALA A 177 -11.47 -0.93 1.44
N LEU A 178 -11.80 -1.69 0.40
CA LEU A 178 -13.07 -2.41 0.31
C LEU A 178 -13.23 -3.37 1.50
N GLN A 179 -12.25 -4.25 1.74
CA GLN A 179 -12.32 -5.24 2.81
C GLN A 179 -12.42 -4.59 4.20
N PHE A 180 -11.61 -3.56 4.47
CA PHE A 180 -11.64 -2.83 5.74
C PHE A 180 -12.97 -2.09 5.94
N ALA A 181 -13.47 -1.39 4.92
CA ALA A 181 -14.74 -0.68 5.00
C ALA A 181 -15.90 -1.65 5.24
N LYS A 182 -15.93 -2.80 4.58
CA LYS A 182 -16.95 -3.84 4.82
C LYS A 182 -16.86 -4.41 6.23
N ALA A 183 -15.65 -4.70 6.73
CA ALA A 183 -15.46 -5.16 8.10
C ALA A 183 -15.92 -4.13 9.15
N ALA A 184 -15.80 -2.84 8.84
CA ALA A 184 -16.31 -1.75 9.69
C ALA A 184 -17.84 -1.51 9.57
N GLY A 185 -18.57 -2.29 8.76
CA GLY A 185 -20.03 -2.10 8.57
C GLY A 185 -20.37 -0.92 7.64
N ALA A 186 -19.45 -0.49 6.78
CA ALA A 186 -19.72 0.54 5.79
C ALA A 186 -20.32 -0.04 4.51
N ARG A 187 -21.07 0.81 3.78
CA ARG A 187 -21.48 0.56 2.40
C ARG A 187 -20.34 0.95 1.45
N VAL A 188 -20.07 0.15 0.45
CA VAL A 188 -18.97 0.39 -0.50
C VAL A 188 -19.46 0.49 -1.94
N ILE A 189 -19.10 1.59 -2.60
CA ILE A 189 -19.22 1.77 -4.05
C ILE A 189 -17.82 1.59 -4.64
N ALA A 190 -17.65 0.64 -5.56
CA ALA A 190 -16.37 0.37 -6.20
C ALA A 190 -16.39 0.74 -7.69
N THR A 191 -15.30 1.34 -8.21
CA THR A 191 -15.18 1.64 -9.62
C THR A 191 -14.07 0.81 -10.28
N SER A 192 -14.23 0.46 -11.55
CA SER A 192 -13.20 -0.18 -12.36
C SER A 192 -13.42 0.09 -13.84
N SER A 193 -12.41 -0.17 -14.69
CA SER A 193 -12.51 -0.14 -16.14
C SER A 193 -12.95 -1.47 -16.76
N SER A 194 -13.08 -2.53 -15.97
CA SER A 194 -13.32 -3.90 -16.41
C SER A 194 -14.49 -4.51 -15.66
N ASP A 195 -15.50 -4.98 -16.39
CA ASP A 195 -16.66 -5.64 -15.81
C ASP A 195 -16.26 -6.92 -15.06
N ALA A 196 -15.29 -7.69 -15.58
CA ALA A 196 -14.76 -8.87 -14.88
C ALA A 196 -14.12 -8.51 -13.52
N LYS A 197 -13.43 -7.37 -13.42
CA LYS A 197 -12.90 -6.89 -12.15
C LYS A 197 -14.02 -6.37 -11.23
N LEU A 198 -15.06 -5.77 -11.78
CA LEU A 198 -16.25 -5.35 -11.00
C LEU A 198 -16.97 -6.53 -10.36
N GLU A 199 -17.12 -7.65 -11.08
CA GLU A 199 -17.70 -8.88 -10.51
C GLU A 199 -16.86 -9.40 -9.33
N ARG A 200 -15.54 -9.37 -9.44
CA ARG A 200 -14.66 -9.75 -8.33
C ARG A 200 -14.79 -8.80 -7.13
N LEU A 201 -14.96 -7.48 -7.37
CA LEU A 201 -15.19 -6.50 -6.30
C LEU A 201 -16.55 -6.75 -5.62
N ARG A 202 -17.61 -7.12 -6.38
CA ARG A 202 -18.90 -7.53 -5.79
C ARG A 202 -18.75 -8.79 -4.93
N ALA A 203 -18.03 -9.77 -5.42
CA ALA A 203 -17.77 -11.01 -4.66
C ALA A 203 -17.00 -10.74 -3.34
N LEU A 204 -16.20 -9.67 -3.28
CA LEU A 204 -15.53 -9.20 -2.07
C LEU A 204 -16.41 -8.32 -1.17
N GLY A 205 -17.67 -8.06 -1.56
CA GLY A 205 -18.65 -7.34 -0.75
C GLY A 205 -18.91 -5.89 -1.17
N ALA A 206 -18.46 -5.44 -2.35
CA ALA A 206 -18.89 -4.13 -2.85
C ALA A 206 -20.40 -4.13 -3.08
N ASP A 207 -21.10 -3.19 -2.45
CA ASP A 207 -22.57 -3.08 -2.52
C ASP A 207 -23.02 -2.55 -3.89
N GLU A 208 -22.21 -1.66 -4.48
CA GLU A 208 -22.44 -1.07 -5.81
C GLU A 208 -21.16 -1.04 -6.61
N THR A 209 -21.29 -1.12 -7.92
CA THR A 209 -20.13 -1.01 -8.82
C THR A 209 -20.43 -0.09 -10.00
N ILE A 210 -19.40 0.63 -10.47
CA ILE A 210 -19.49 1.53 -11.61
C ILE A 210 -18.33 1.26 -12.56
N ASN A 211 -18.64 0.96 -13.83
CA ASN A 211 -17.65 0.92 -14.89
C ASN A 211 -17.42 2.35 -15.42
N TYR A 212 -16.28 2.95 -15.04
CA TYR A 212 -15.97 4.33 -15.41
C TYR A 212 -15.62 4.51 -16.90
N LYS A 213 -15.34 3.43 -17.63
CA LYS A 213 -15.20 3.46 -19.10
C LYS A 213 -16.55 3.61 -19.81
N GLN A 214 -17.62 3.12 -19.18
CA GLN A 214 -18.99 3.19 -19.71
C GLN A 214 -19.75 4.38 -19.10
N THR A 215 -19.29 4.91 -17.97
CA THR A 215 -19.93 5.99 -17.22
C THR A 215 -18.93 7.12 -17.01
N GLU A 216 -18.82 8.04 -17.96
CA GLU A 216 -17.87 9.16 -17.90
C GLU A 216 -18.06 10.01 -16.63
N LYS A 217 -19.32 10.34 -16.30
CA LYS A 217 -19.68 11.09 -15.09
C LYS A 217 -19.92 10.15 -13.90
N TRP A 218 -18.93 9.31 -13.60
CA TRP A 218 -19.08 8.29 -12.54
C TRP A 218 -19.25 8.90 -11.14
N GLY A 219 -18.75 10.12 -10.88
CA GLY A 219 -18.99 10.82 -9.61
C GLY A 219 -20.45 11.17 -9.42
N ALA A 220 -21.12 11.68 -10.47
CA ALA A 220 -22.57 11.93 -10.45
C ALA A 220 -23.36 10.62 -10.32
N LYS A 221 -22.90 9.54 -10.95
CA LYS A 221 -23.51 8.21 -10.82
C LYS A 221 -23.38 7.66 -9.39
N ALA A 222 -22.23 7.86 -8.74
CA ALA A 222 -22.05 7.50 -7.34
C ALA A 222 -22.98 8.29 -6.42
N LEU A 223 -23.14 9.59 -6.67
CA LEU A 223 -24.12 10.43 -5.96
C LEU A 223 -25.57 9.91 -6.12
N GLU A 224 -25.96 9.56 -7.35
CA GLU A 224 -27.27 8.95 -7.65
C GLU A 224 -27.46 7.63 -6.86
N ARG A 225 -26.45 6.76 -6.80
CA ARG A 225 -26.47 5.48 -6.09
C ARG A 225 -26.62 5.62 -4.57
N THR A 226 -26.36 6.80 -4.03
CA THR A 226 -26.60 7.13 -2.63
C THR A 226 -27.94 7.85 -2.39
N GLY A 227 -28.83 7.89 -3.39
CA GLY A 227 -30.08 8.65 -3.32
C GLY A 227 -29.88 10.16 -3.24
N GLY A 228 -28.74 10.66 -3.75
CA GLY A 228 -28.37 12.07 -3.72
C GLY A 228 -27.63 12.50 -2.44
N ALA A 229 -27.47 11.64 -1.45
CA ALA A 229 -26.75 11.97 -0.21
C ALA A 229 -25.25 12.19 -0.45
N GLY A 230 -24.62 11.37 -1.30
CA GLY A 230 -23.19 11.33 -1.54
C GLY A 230 -22.44 10.40 -0.58
N VAL A 231 -21.14 10.17 -0.88
CA VAL A 231 -20.30 9.29 -0.06
C VAL A 231 -19.57 10.05 1.04
N ASP A 232 -19.32 9.39 2.16
CA ASP A 232 -18.59 9.96 3.31
C ASP A 232 -17.10 10.10 3.02
N CYS A 233 -16.51 9.08 2.38
CA CYS A 233 -15.10 9.01 2.12
C CYS A 233 -14.82 8.45 0.72
N VAL A 234 -13.90 9.08 -0.01
CA VAL A 234 -13.35 8.58 -1.27
C VAL A 234 -11.89 8.19 -1.06
N VAL A 235 -11.54 6.96 -1.42
CA VAL A 235 -10.15 6.50 -1.52
C VAL A 235 -9.65 6.82 -2.93
N GLU A 236 -8.98 7.96 -3.07
CA GLU A 236 -8.61 8.59 -4.34
C GLU A 236 -7.20 8.20 -4.77
N ILE A 237 -7.09 7.32 -5.77
CA ILE A 237 -5.80 6.81 -6.28
C ILE A 237 -5.40 7.42 -7.63
N GLY A 238 -6.30 8.12 -8.31
CA GLY A 238 -6.05 8.62 -9.67
C GLY A 238 -5.38 9.98 -9.71
N GLY A 239 -5.63 10.82 -8.71
CA GLY A 239 -5.07 12.16 -8.66
C GLY A 239 -5.82 13.16 -9.55
N ALA A 240 -5.08 14.02 -10.25
CA ALA A 240 -5.66 15.16 -10.98
C ALA A 240 -6.75 14.76 -11.99
N GLY A 241 -6.60 13.61 -12.66
CA GLY A 241 -7.57 13.17 -13.67
C GLY A 241 -8.89 12.60 -13.10
N THR A 242 -8.98 12.35 -11.80
CA THR A 242 -10.17 11.76 -11.15
C THR A 242 -10.71 12.57 -9.99
N LEU A 243 -9.92 13.52 -9.45
CA LEU A 243 -10.27 14.29 -8.26
C LEU A 243 -11.61 15.03 -8.40
N ASP A 244 -11.91 15.57 -9.58
CA ASP A 244 -13.17 16.27 -9.85
C ASP A 244 -14.37 15.34 -9.65
N GLN A 245 -14.32 14.15 -10.22
CA GLN A 245 -15.38 13.15 -10.07
C GLN A 245 -15.51 12.66 -8.61
N SER A 246 -14.38 12.54 -7.90
CA SER A 246 -14.35 12.20 -6.47
C SER A 246 -15.05 13.25 -5.61
N MET A 247 -14.79 14.53 -5.88
CA MET A 247 -15.47 15.64 -5.20
C MET A 247 -16.99 15.66 -5.50
N HIS A 248 -17.37 15.36 -6.76
CA HIS A 248 -18.78 15.23 -7.12
C HIS A 248 -19.49 14.09 -6.39
N ALA A 249 -18.82 12.96 -6.19
CA ALA A 249 -19.38 11.80 -5.48
C ALA A 249 -19.60 12.05 -3.98
N CYS A 250 -18.79 12.91 -3.36
CA CYS A 250 -18.87 13.20 -1.92
C CYS A 250 -20.17 13.86 -1.51
N ARG A 251 -20.63 13.56 -0.29
CA ARG A 251 -21.63 14.37 0.42
C ARG A 251 -21.08 15.74 0.84
N VAL A 252 -21.94 16.61 1.31
CA VAL A 252 -21.51 17.83 2.02
C VAL A 252 -20.72 17.43 3.28
N GLY A 253 -19.55 18.03 3.49
CA GLY A 253 -18.62 17.68 4.56
C GLY A 253 -17.90 16.34 4.33
N GLY A 254 -17.94 15.77 3.11
CA GLY A 254 -17.27 14.52 2.78
C GLY A 254 -15.74 14.65 2.73
N HIS A 255 -15.06 13.52 2.77
CA HIS A 255 -13.60 13.40 2.78
C HIS A 255 -13.08 12.73 1.50
N VAL A 256 -12.05 13.32 0.90
CA VAL A 256 -11.27 12.71 -0.19
C VAL A 256 -9.87 12.44 0.33
N ALA A 257 -9.54 11.16 0.54
CA ALA A 257 -8.21 10.70 0.87
C ALA A 257 -7.38 10.58 -0.42
N LEU A 258 -6.60 11.61 -0.74
CA LEU A 258 -5.79 11.67 -1.95
C LEU A 258 -4.44 10.99 -1.72
N LEU A 259 -4.25 9.83 -2.30
CA LEU A 259 -3.09 8.97 -2.05
C LEU A 259 -2.38 8.46 -3.32
N GLY A 260 -2.90 8.78 -4.51
CA GLY A 260 -2.32 8.34 -5.77
C GLY A 260 -2.41 9.38 -6.88
N VAL A 261 -1.65 9.12 -7.95
CA VAL A 261 -1.50 9.99 -9.12
C VAL A 261 -1.61 9.21 -10.44
N LEU A 262 -2.29 8.06 -10.43
CA LEU A 262 -2.33 7.13 -11.58
C LEU A 262 -2.98 7.71 -12.84
N ALA A 263 -3.80 8.76 -12.69
CA ALA A 263 -4.45 9.47 -13.80
C ALA A 263 -3.99 10.94 -13.93
N GLY A 264 -2.87 11.29 -13.30
CA GLY A 264 -2.24 12.60 -13.44
C GLY A 264 -1.64 13.13 -12.14
N VAL A 265 -0.41 13.65 -12.26
CA VAL A 265 0.35 14.20 -11.12
C VAL A 265 -0.02 15.66 -10.80
N ALA A 266 -0.58 16.39 -11.75
CA ALA A 266 -0.97 17.80 -11.61
C ALA A 266 -2.16 18.13 -12.52
N GLY A 267 -3.00 19.06 -12.09
CA GLY A 267 -4.15 19.51 -12.87
C GLY A 267 -4.99 20.55 -12.10
N PRO A 268 -6.01 21.13 -12.77
CA PRO A 268 -6.91 22.08 -12.13
C PRO A 268 -7.76 21.42 -11.03
N VAL A 269 -8.14 22.21 -10.04
CA VAL A 269 -9.07 21.82 -8.97
C VAL A 269 -10.27 22.76 -8.99
N GLN A 270 -11.49 22.22 -8.99
CA GLN A 270 -12.73 22.99 -8.89
C GLN A 270 -12.95 23.51 -7.46
N THR A 271 -12.30 24.61 -7.13
CA THR A 271 -12.35 25.19 -5.77
C THR A 271 -13.76 25.59 -5.34
N ALA A 272 -14.62 26.01 -6.30
CA ALA A 272 -16.03 26.30 -6.03
C ALA A 272 -16.77 25.06 -5.49
N LEU A 273 -16.53 23.88 -6.05
CA LEU A 273 -17.12 22.63 -5.58
C LEU A 273 -16.56 22.25 -4.20
N LEU A 274 -15.27 22.48 -3.98
CA LEU A 274 -14.59 22.19 -2.71
C LEU A 274 -15.23 22.97 -1.56
N PHE A 275 -15.40 24.32 -1.71
CA PHE A 275 -15.98 25.10 -0.62
C PHE A 275 -17.50 24.95 -0.51
N SER A 276 -18.25 24.85 -1.62
CA SER A 276 -19.71 24.76 -1.58
C SER A 276 -20.21 23.47 -0.92
N LYS A 277 -19.44 22.39 -1.01
CA LYS A 277 -19.69 21.13 -0.31
C LYS A 277 -18.95 20.99 1.02
N ASN A 278 -18.18 22.01 1.45
CA ASN A 278 -17.33 21.92 2.66
C ASN A 278 -16.45 20.64 2.66
N LEU A 279 -15.84 20.29 1.53
CA LEU A 279 -15.07 19.06 1.39
C LEU A 279 -13.73 19.16 2.11
N ARG A 280 -13.29 18.05 2.67
CA ARG A 280 -11.95 17.85 3.15
C ARG A 280 -11.17 17.00 2.12
N VAL A 281 -10.21 17.61 1.42
CA VAL A 281 -9.29 16.89 0.52
C VAL A 281 -7.93 16.86 1.21
N GLN A 282 -7.46 15.66 1.54
CA GLN A 282 -6.23 15.50 2.28
C GLN A 282 -5.29 14.54 1.56
N GLY A 283 -4.09 15.02 1.24
CA GLY A 283 -3.00 14.17 0.77
C GLY A 283 -2.47 13.30 1.90
N LEU A 284 -2.21 12.03 1.61
CA LEU A 284 -1.60 11.12 2.57
C LEU A 284 -0.59 10.19 1.88
N THR A 285 0.43 9.81 2.64
CA THR A 285 1.43 8.79 2.28
C THR A 285 1.47 7.74 3.37
N VAL A 286 1.06 6.52 3.04
CA VAL A 286 1.13 5.33 3.91
C VAL A 286 0.69 5.62 5.37
N GLY A 287 1.57 5.40 6.38
CA GLY A 287 1.23 5.62 7.78
C GLY A 287 2.40 5.38 8.73
N SER A 288 2.16 5.64 10.02
CA SER A 288 3.11 5.43 11.11
C SER A 288 3.13 3.97 11.59
N ARG A 289 4.10 3.65 12.45
CA ARG A 289 4.15 2.38 13.18
C ARG A 289 2.88 2.16 14.03
N ALA A 290 2.39 3.20 14.71
CA ALA A 290 1.16 3.10 15.50
C ALA A 290 -0.05 2.75 14.63
N HIS A 291 -0.17 3.36 13.44
CA HIS A 291 -1.21 3.00 12.47
C HIS A 291 -1.09 1.55 11.99
N GLN A 292 0.15 1.05 11.76
CA GLN A 292 0.36 -0.35 11.36
C GLN A 292 -0.07 -1.33 12.46
N LEU A 293 0.25 -1.04 13.71
CA LEU A 293 -0.19 -1.87 14.84
C LEU A 293 -1.71 -1.88 14.99
N ALA A 294 -2.36 -0.73 14.85
CA ALA A 294 -3.83 -0.63 14.86
C ALA A 294 -4.47 -1.41 13.69
N MET A 295 -3.89 -1.32 12.49
CA MET A 295 -4.32 -2.11 11.34
C MET A 295 -4.20 -3.60 11.60
N ILE A 296 -3.07 -4.06 12.16
CA ILE A 296 -2.85 -5.48 12.48
C ILE A 296 -3.91 -5.97 13.47
N ALA A 297 -4.18 -5.22 14.53
CA ALA A 297 -5.24 -5.56 15.49
C ALA A 297 -6.64 -5.63 14.83
N GLY A 298 -6.94 -4.69 13.92
CA GLY A 298 -8.18 -4.71 13.15
C GLY A 298 -8.29 -5.91 12.21
N ILE A 299 -7.19 -6.30 11.56
CA ILE A 299 -7.11 -7.49 10.70
C ILE A 299 -7.38 -8.77 11.52
N GLU A 300 -6.73 -8.91 12.67
CA GLU A 300 -6.89 -10.08 13.54
C GLU A 300 -8.30 -10.19 14.09
N ALA A 301 -8.88 -9.08 14.54
CA ALA A 301 -10.24 -9.04 15.08
C ALA A 301 -11.31 -9.44 14.06
N ASN A 302 -11.08 -9.20 12.76
CA ASN A 302 -12.05 -9.43 11.70
C ASN A 302 -11.68 -10.58 10.75
N GLY A 303 -10.55 -11.27 10.97
CA GLY A 303 -10.10 -12.37 10.12
C GLY A 303 -9.85 -11.99 8.66
N ILE A 304 -9.43 -10.74 8.40
CA ILE A 304 -9.24 -10.24 7.03
C ILE A 304 -8.01 -10.91 6.42
N LYS A 305 -8.11 -11.32 5.16
CA LYS A 305 -7.00 -11.88 4.37
C LYS A 305 -6.77 -11.05 3.12
N PRO A 306 -5.50 -10.79 2.74
CA PRO A 306 -5.20 -10.07 1.52
C PRO A 306 -5.58 -10.87 0.27
N VAL A 307 -5.92 -10.14 -0.79
CA VAL A 307 -6.11 -10.74 -2.11
C VAL A 307 -4.80 -10.62 -2.89
N ILE A 308 -4.15 -11.75 -3.12
CA ILE A 308 -2.93 -11.87 -3.92
C ILE A 308 -3.34 -12.53 -5.23
N SER A 309 -3.16 -11.82 -6.36
CA SER A 309 -3.55 -12.37 -7.67
C SER A 309 -2.41 -13.07 -8.37
N ASP A 310 -1.17 -12.64 -8.13
CA ASP A 310 0.00 -13.12 -8.86
C ASP A 310 1.21 -13.21 -7.94
N ARG A 311 2.09 -14.17 -8.23
CA ARG A 311 3.36 -14.37 -7.51
C ARG A 311 4.48 -14.57 -8.51
N PHE A 312 5.64 -13.98 -8.23
CA PHE A 312 6.84 -14.07 -9.04
C PHE A 312 8.04 -14.39 -8.15
N PRO A 313 9.00 -15.19 -8.59
CA PRO A 313 10.26 -15.34 -7.87
C PRO A 313 11.09 -14.05 -7.96
N LEU A 314 12.01 -13.82 -7.02
CA LEU A 314 12.84 -12.62 -6.91
C LEU A 314 13.59 -12.32 -8.23
N GLU A 315 14.08 -13.34 -8.91
CA GLU A 315 14.81 -13.23 -10.17
C GLU A 315 13.96 -12.65 -11.31
N GLN A 316 12.62 -12.72 -11.19
CA GLN A 316 11.66 -12.18 -12.15
C GLN A 316 11.09 -10.81 -11.72
N LEU A 317 11.79 -10.08 -10.84
CA LEU A 317 11.31 -8.78 -10.33
C LEU A 317 10.97 -7.80 -11.47
N ALA A 318 11.79 -7.71 -12.51
CA ALA A 318 11.51 -6.84 -13.67
C ALA A 318 10.20 -7.23 -14.38
N GLU A 319 9.96 -8.54 -14.55
CA GLU A 319 8.75 -9.04 -15.19
C GLU A 319 7.50 -8.79 -14.33
N SER A 320 7.61 -8.94 -13.02
CA SER A 320 6.52 -8.62 -12.10
C SER A 320 6.07 -7.16 -12.21
N PHE A 321 7.01 -6.23 -12.39
CA PHE A 321 6.70 -4.81 -12.61
C PHE A 321 6.10 -4.55 -14.01
N ARG A 322 6.55 -5.24 -15.05
CA ARG A 322 5.90 -5.19 -16.38
C ARG A 322 4.46 -5.68 -16.31
N HIS A 323 4.22 -6.76 -15.56
CA HIS A 323 2.88 -7.28 -15.31
C HIS A 323 2.01 -6.26 -14.55
N GLN A 324 2.56 -5.60 -13.53
CA GLN A 324 1.88 -4.51 -12.80
C GLN A 324 1.51 -3.35 -13.74
N ALA A 325 2.46 -2.89 -14.56
CA ALA A 325 2.26 -1.80 -15.52
C ALA A 325 1.19 -2.13 -16.57
N ALA A 326 1.06 -3.40 -16.97
CA ALA A 326 0.00 -3.88 -17.86
C ALA A 326 -1.39 -3.90 -17.19
N ASN A 327 -1.51 -3.54 -15.90
CA ASN A 327 -2.76 -3.49 -15.13
C ASN A 327 -3.61 -4.78 -15.19
N LYS A 328 -2.94 -5.94 -15.27
CA LYS A 328 -3.60 -7.26 -15.34
C LYS A 328 -3.98 -7.81 -13.98
N HIS A 329 -3.27 -7.42 -12.93
CA HIS A 329 -3.47 -7.88 -11.55
C HIS A 329 -4.79 -7.41 -10.92
N PHE A 330 -5.17 -8.08 -9.83
CA PHE A 330 -6.28 -7.71 -8.95
C PHE A 330 -5.86 -7.87 -7.49
N GLY A 331 -5.88 -6.80 -6.70
CA GLY A 331 -5.27 -6.80 -5.37
C GLY A 331 -3.75 -6.64 -5.45
N LYS A 332 -2.99 -7.51 -4.81
CA LYS A 332 -1.54 -7.43 -4.70
C LYS A 332 -0.81 -8.46 -5.58
N ILE A 333 0.36 -8.07 -6.03
CA ILE A 333 1.39 -8.92 -6.62
C ILE A 333 2.47 -9.13 -5.58
N VAL A 334 2.89 -10.36 -5.37
CA VAL A 334 3.94 -10.74 -4.41
C VAL A 334 5.18 -11.22 -5.15
N VAL A 335 6.34 -10.92 -4.58
CA VAL A 335 7.63 -11.47 -4.99
C VAL A 335 8.11 -12.40 -3.89
N ASP A 336 8.33 -13.66 -4.24
CA ASP A 336 8.89 -14.69 -3.37
C ASP A 336 10.42 -14.57 -3.35
N ILE A 337 11.01 -14.61 -2.17
CA ILE A 337 12.45 -14.42 -1.94
C ILE A 337 13.09 -15.72 -1.45
#